data_fb65f60172ee30de165325d86ac19279
#
_entry.id   fb65f60172ee30de165325d86ac19279
#
_cell.length_a   1.000
_cell.length_b   1.000
_cell.length_c   1.000
_cell.angle_alpha   90.00
_cell.angle_beta   90.00
_cell.angle_gamma   90.00
#
_symmetry.space_group_name_H-M   'P 1'
#
loop_
_entity.id
_entity.type
_entity.pdbx_description
1 polymer ?
#
loop_
_entity_poly.entity_id
_entity_poly.type
_entity_poly.pdbx_seq_one_letter_code
_entity_poly.pdbx_strand_id
1 'polypeptide(L)'
;MGEFKYSVSAIGQDSHRFTDEDKPLILGGVLFEGSHGMLANSDGDVVLHALSNAISGLTAHNILGKPADELCKKGITDSTAYLQLALDDLKRKSMSLVHISVSIECKTPKITPKIASMREKIGELCGIQTEAV
;
A
#
# COMPACT_ATOMS: atom_id res chain seq x y z
N MET A 1 10.66 31.50 -18.13
CA MET A 1 11.28 30.59 -17.12
C MET A 1 10.84 29.18 -17.41
N GLY A 2 11.75 28.24 -17.58
CA GLY A 2 11.43 26.83 -17.85
C GLY A 2 10.87 26.10 -16.64
N GLU A 3 10.07 25.05 -16.90
CA GLU A 3 9.64 24.14 -15.87
C GLU A 3 10.82 23.31 -15.36
N PHE A 4 10.94 23.21 -14.05
CA PHE A 4 11.85 22.26 -13.44
C PHE A 4 11.18 20.89 -13.34
N LYS A 5 11.84 19.88 -13.90
CA LYS A 5 11.50 18.49 -13.67
C LYS A 5 12.58 17.84 -12.82
N TYR A 6 12.20 17.28 -11.70
CA TYR A 6 13.13 16.59 -10.82
C TYR A 6 12.45 15.38 -10.24
N SER A 7 13.25 14.42 -9.83
CA SER A 7 12.76 13.23 -9.15
C SER A 7 12.92 13.37 -7.64
N VAL A 8 11.94 12.91 -6.92
CA VAL A 8 12.00 12.76 -5.47
C VAL A 8 11.69 11.32 -5.11
N SER A 9 12.16 10.88 -3.98
CA SER A 9 11.85 9.55 -3.46
C SER A 9 11.36 9.65 -2.01
N ALA A 10 10.63 8.63 -1.60
CA ALA A 10 10.12 8.55 -0.24
C ALA A 10 10.16 7.11 0.25
N ILE A 11 10.18 6.95 1.56
CA ILE A 11 10.11 5.68 2.25
C ILE A 11 8.82 5.65 3.04
N GLY A 12 8.13 4.51 3.00
CA GLY A 12 6.99 4.23 3.87
C GLY A 12 7.25 2.95 4.63
N GLN A 13 6.70 2.86 5.82
CA GLN A 13 6.82 1.69 6.68
C GLN A 13 5.49 1.44 7.36
N ASP A 14 5.18 0.16 7.58
CA ASP A 14 4.07 -0.25 8.42
C ASP A 14 4.35 -1.63 9.00
N SER A 15 3.74 -1.91 10.14
CA SER A 15 3.82 -3.22 10.77
C SER A 15 2.53 -3.49 11.54
N HIS A 16 2.11 -4.75 11.53
CA HIS A 16 0.95 -5.22 12.29
C HIS A 16 1.26 -6.57 12.93
N ARG A 17 0.55 -6.85 14.01
CA ARG A 17 0.53 -8.20 14.61
C ARG A 17 -0.46 -9.06 13.85
N PHE A 18 -0.21 -10.35 13.81
CA PHE A 18 -1.20 -11.33 13.38
C PHE A 18 -2.33 -11.43 14.40
N THR A 19 -3.50 -11.76 13.92
CA THR A 19 -4.65 -12.06 14.80
C THR A 19 -4.97 -13.56 14.78
N ASP A 20 -5.50 -14.07 15.89
CA ASP A 20 -6.02 -15.43 15.96
C ASP A 20 -7.47 -15.53 15.46
N GLU A 21 -8.10 -14.41 15.17
CA GLU A 21 -9.44 -14.35 14.59
C GLU A 21 -9.44 -14.92 13.17
N ASP A 22 -10.61 -15.42 12.73
CA ASP A 22 -10.81 -15.88 11.37
C ASP A 22 -10.88 -14.67 10.42
N LYS A 23 -9.71 -14.27 9.94
CA LYS A 23 -9.53 -13.12 9.09
C LYS A 23 -8.53 -13.46 7.99
N PRO A 24 -8.84 -13.17 6.71
CA PRO A 24 -7.88 -13.44 5.64
C PRO A 24 -6.64 -12.55 5.75
N LEU A 25 -5.49 -13.08 5.32
CA LEU A 25 -4.26 -12.31 5.17
C LEU A 25 -4.18 -11.80 3.74
N ILE A 26 -4.12 -10.49 3.60
CA ILE A 26 -3.95 -9.82 2.32
C ILE A 26 -2.68 -8.96 2.41
N LEU A 27 -1.76 -9.17 1.48
CA LEU A 27 -0.52 -8.39 1.37
C LEU A 27 -0.30 -7.97 -0.07
N GLY A 28 -0.08 -6.68 -0.29
CA GLY A 28 0.08 -6.15 -1.64
C GLY A 28 -1.15 -6.36 -2.52
N GLY A 29 -2.33 -6.38 -1.91
CA GLY A 29 -3.59 -6.64 -2.58
C GLY A 29 -3.81 -8.10 -2.97
N VAL A 30 -3.01 -9.03 -2.47
CA VAL A 30 -3.05 -10.46 -2.82
C VAL A 30 -3.40 -11.30 -1.59
N LEU A 31 -4.34 -12.23 -1.76
CA LEU A 31 -4.74 -13.16 -0.71
C LEU A 31 -3.67 -14.23 -0.47
N PHE A 32 -3.30 -14.41 0.78
CA PHE A 32 -2.42 -15.48 1.24
C PHE A 32 -3.26 -16.54 1.96
N GLU A 33 -3.69 -17.54 1.22
CA GLU A 33 -4.57 -18.60 1.74
C GLU A 33 -3.89 -19.39 2.86
N GLY A 34 -4.68 -19.75 3.88
CA GLY A 34 -4.22 -20.55 5.00
C GLY A 34 -3.35 -19.84 6.02
N SER A 35 -3.18 -18.54 5.89
CA SER A 35 -2.39 -17.71 6.81
C SER A 35 -3.29 -16.87 7.71
N HIS A 36 -2.77 -16.53 8.90
CA HIS A 36 -3.47 -15.60 9.79
C HIS A 36 -3.50 -14.19 9.23
N GLY A 37 -4.66 -13.55 9.33
CA GLY A 37 -4.81 -12.13 8.99
C GLY A 37 -4.14 -11.22 10.02
N MET A 38 -4.14 -9.94 9.74
CA MET A 38 -3.53 -8.92 10.59
C MET A 38 -4.53 -8.33 11.58
N LEU A 39 -4.07 -8.04 12.78
CA LEU A 39 -4.83 -7.30 13.79
C LEU A 39 -4.89 -5.83 13.36
N ALA A 40 -5.99 -5.42 12.77
CA ALA A 40 -6.22 -4.07 12.26
C ALA A 40 -7.71 -3.81 12.08
N ASN A 41 -8.10 -2.55 12.06
CA ASN A 41 -9.48 -2.15 11.76
C ASN A 41 -9.83 -2.30 10.27
N SER A 42 -8.81 -2.25 9.40
CA SER A 42 -8.91 -2.51 7.97
C SER A 42 -8.62 -3.97 7.65
N ASP A 43 -8.41 -4.30 6.38
CA ASP A 43 -7.95 -5.62 5.96
C ASP A 43 -6.52 -5.94 6.44
N GLY A 44 -5.79 -4.95 6.96
CA GLY A 44 -4.45 -5.13 7.52
C GLY A 44 -3.35 -5.31 6.48
N ASP A 45 -3.56 -4.89 5.25
CA ASP A 45 -2.54 -4.99 4.19
C ASP A 45 -1.38 -4.04 4.47
N VAL A 46 -0.38 -4.52 5.21
CA VAL A 46 0.78 -3.70 5.61
C VAL A 46 1.61 -3.23 4.43
N VAL A 47 1.58 -3.97 3.31
CA VAL A 47 2.32 -3.59 2.10
C VAL A 47 1.69 -2.35 1.45
N LEU A 48 0.38 -2.37 1.26
CA LEU A 48 -0.34 -1.21 0.73
C LEU A 48 -0.33 -0.04 1.71
N HIS A 49 -0.34 -0.31 3.02
CA HIS A 49 -0.19 0.75 4.05
C HIS A 49 1.18 1.42 3.97
N ALA A 50 2.26 0.64 3.88
CA ALA A 50 3.61 1.20 3.74
C ALA A 50 3.73 2.05 2.46
N LEU A 51 3.16 1.57 1.36
CA LEU A 51 3.13 2.32 0.10
C LEU A 51 2.34 3.62 0.21
N SER A 52 1.17 3.58 0.84
CA SER A 52 0.35 4.77 1.10
C SER A 52 1.11 5.79 1.96
N ASN A 53 1.84 5.32 2.98
CA ASN A 53 2.67 6.19 3.82
C ASN A 53 3.81 6.83 3.04
N ALA A 54 4.46 6.09 2.14
CA ALA A 54 5.51 6.65 1.28
C ALA A 54 4.96 7.78 0.40
N ILE A 55 3.80 7.56 -0.23
CA ILE A 55 3.13 8.58 -1.05
C ILE A 55 2.74 9.80 -0.20
N SER A 56 2.21 9.57 0.99
CA SER A 56 1.86 10.65 1.93
C SER A 56 3.10 11.49 2.30
N GLY A 57 4.28 10.88 2.34
CA GLY A 57 5.54 11.59 2.52
C GLY A 57 5.88 12.54 1.38
N LEU A 58 5.39 12.26 0.17
CA LEU A 58 5.58 13.12 -0.99
C LEU A 58 4.54 14.23 -1.06
N THR A 59 3.32 13.95 -0.65
CA THR A 59 2.17 14.88 -0.77
C THR A 59 1.95 15.73 0.47
N ALA A 60 2.57 15.39 1.58
CA ALA A 60 2.37 16.00 2.90
C ALA A 60 0.91 15.87 3.41
N HIS A 61 0.18 14.86 2.92
CA HIS A 61 -1.18 14.56 3.37
C HIS A 61 -1.24 13.12 3.89
N ASN A 62 -1.36 12.97 5.20
CA ASN A 62 -1.39 11.67 5.85
C ASN A 62 -2.74 10.95 5.61
N ILE A 63 -2.76 10.05 4.65
CA ILE A 63 -3.95 9.28 4.29
C ILE A 63 -4.32 8.25 5.37
N LEU A 64 -3.33 7.57 5.96
CA LEU A 64 -3.59 6.54 6.98
C LEU A 64 -3.84 7.12 8.38
N GLY A 65 -4.28 8.34 8.45
CA GLY A 65 -4.85 8.97 9.63
C GLY A 65 -6.35 9.13 9.47
N LYS A 66 -6.80 10.37 9.60
CA LYS A 66 -8.23 10.71 9.54
C LYS A 66 -8.95 10.26 8.25
N PRO A 67 -8.40 10.43 7.03
CA PRO A 67 -9.08 9.98 5.82
C PRO A 67 -9.40 8.48 5.82
N ALA A 68 -8.44 7.64 6.18
CA ALA A 68 -8.65 6.19 6.27
C ALA A 68 -9.64 5.83 7.39
N ASP A 69 -9.53 6.48 8.54
CA ASP A 69 -10.46 6.26 9.66
C ASP A 69 -11.90 6.57 9.27
N GLU A 70 -12.13 7.63 8.52
CA GLU A 70 -13.45 7.98 8.02
C GLU A 70 -14.01 6.93 7.06
N LEU A 71 -13.17 6.36 6.19
CA LEU A 71 -13.57 5.25 5.32
C LEU A 71 -13.88 3.99 6.13
N CYS A 72 -13.06 3.66 7.12
CA CYS A 72 -13.32 2.51 8.01
C CYS A 72 -14.66 2.64 8.72
N LYS A 73 -15.01 3.83 9.21
CA LYS A 73 -16.31 4.10 9.86
C LYS A 73 -17.50 3.89 8.93
N LYS A 74 -17.29 4.02 7.62
CA LYS A 74 -18.29 3.75 6.59
C LYS A 74 -18.31 2.30 6.13
N GLY A 75 -17.49 1.44 6.76
CA GLY A 75 -17.38 0.02 6.41
C GLY A 75 -16.41 -0.26 5.24
N ILE A 76 -15.63 0.73 4.80
CA ILE A 76 -14.64 0.55 3.74
C ILE A 76 -13.32 0.16 4.40
N THR A 77 -13.00 -1.13 4.36
CA THR A 77 -11.82 -1.71 5.01
C THR A 77 -10.75 -2.19 4.02
N ASP A 78 -11.02 -2.12 2.73
CA ASP A 78 -10.09 -2.49 1.66
C ASP A 78 -8.99 -1.43 1.55
N SER A 79 -7.75 -1.83 1.80
CA SER A 79 -6.59 -0.92 1.76
C SER A 79 -6.30 -0.38 0.36
N THR A 80 -6.83 -0.98 -0.69
CA THR A 80 -6.75 -0.41 -2.04
C THR A 80 -7.48 0.93 -2.13
N ALA A 81 -8.55 1.10 -1.37
CA ALA A 81 -9.29 2.37 -1.30
C ALA A 81 -8.43 3.47 -0.67
N TYR A 82 -7.67 3.15 0.38
CA TYR A 82 -6.77 4.12 1.03
C TYR A 82 -5.60 4.49 0.11
N LEU A 83 -5.02 3.49 -0.55
CA LEU A 83 -3.98 3.73 -1.55
C LEU A 83 -4.49 4.64 -2.67
N GLN A 84 -5.73 4.44 -3.12
CA GLN A 84 -6.32 5.27 -4.16
C GLN A 84 -6.41 6.74 -3.74
N LEU A 85 -6.76 7.02 -2.48
CA LEU A 85 -6.76 8.39 -1.96
C LEU A 85 -5.36 9.02 -2.04
N ALA A 86 -4.33 8.25 -1.68
CA ALA A 86 -2.94 8.72 -1.76
C ALA A 86 -2.52 8.98 -3.22
N LEU A 87 -2.88 8.10 -4.13
CA LEU A 87 -2.60 8.25 -5.56
C LEU A 87 -3.33 9.46 -6.16
N ASP A 88 -4.56 9.72 -5.73
CA ASP A 88 -5.32 10.90 -6.14
C ASP A 88 -4.63 12.19 -5.69
N ASP A 89 -4.11 12.23 -4.46
CA ASP A 89 -3.32 13.36 -3.96
C ASP A 89 -2.05 13.58 -4.80
N LEU A 90 -1.36 12.49 -5.13
CA LEU A 90 -0.16 12.54 -5.96
C LEU A 90 -0.47 13.17 -7.33
N LYS A 91 -1.55 12.73 -7.94
CA LYS A 91 -2.02 13.26 -9.23
C LYS A 91 -2.38 14.74 -9.14
N ARG A 92 -3.04 15.17 -8.07
CA ARG A 92 -3.36 16.60 -7.85
C ARG A 92 -2.10 17.47 -7.75
N LYS A 93 -0.99 16.89 -7.31
CA LYS A 93 0.32 17.57 -7.26
C LYS A 93 1.12 17.42 -8.55
N SER A 94 0.52 16.90 -9.61
CA SER A 94 1.16 16.69 -10.91
C SER A 94 2.41 15.80 -10.81
N MET A 95 2.38 14.84 -9.89
CA MET A 95 3.44 13.86 -9.70
C MET A 95 2.99 12.50 -10.22
N SER A 96 3.93 11.68 -10.63
CA SER A 96 3.67 10.30 -11.03
C SER A 96 4.74 9.36 -10.49
N LEU A 97 4.31 8.12 -10.20
CA LEU A 97 5.22 7.06 -9.78
C LEU A 97 5.93 6.48 -11.01
N VAL A 98 7.22 6.20 -10.86
CA VAL A 98 8.00 5.56 -11.91
C VAL A 98 8.60 4.23 -11.46
N HIS A 99 8.78 4.03 -10.17
CA HIS A 99 9.34 2.81 -9.60
C HIS A 99 8.90 2.64 -8.16
N ILE A 100 8.68 1.39 -7.76
CA ILE A 100 8.35 1.02 -6.39
C ILE A 100 9.22 -0.18 -6.00
N SER A 101 9.90 -0.07 -4.86
CA SER A 101 10.56 -1.21 -4.24
C SER A 101 9.92 -1.50 -2.89
N VAL A 102 9.66 -2.76 -2.60
CA VAL A 102 9.06 -3.20 -1.35
C VAL A 102 9.97 -4.23 -0.70
N SER A 103 10.23 -4.03 0.59
CA SER A 103 10.90 -5.02 1.43
C SER A 103 9.92 -5.50 2.50
N ILE A 104 9.79 -6.81 2.62
CA ILE A 104 8.90 -7.44 3.59
C ILE A 104 9.71 -8.32 4.51
N GLU A 105 9.55 -8.14 5.81
CA GLU A 105 10.17 -8.98 6.81
C GLU A 105 9.09 -9.64 7.66
N CYS A 106 9.03 -10.96 7.61
CA CYS A 106 8.11 -11.74 8.44
C CYS A 106 8.65 -13.17 8.57
N LYS A 107 8.31 -13.80 9.69
CA LYS A 107 8.65 -15.21 9.91
C LYS A 107 7.77 -16.12 9.05
N THR A 108 6.51 -15.81 8.96
CA THR A 108 5.49 -16.47 8.14
C THR A 108 4.52 -15.43 7.61
N PRO A 109 3.83 -15.67 6.49
CA PRO A 109 3.98 -16.79 5.55
C PRO A 109 5.23 -16.67 4.68
N LYS A 110 5.48 -17.65 3.83
CA LYS A 110 6.48 -17.52 2.77
C LYS A 110 5.99 -16.52 1.73
N ILE A 111 6.79 -15.51 1.46
CA ILE A 111 6.44 -14.42 0.55
C ILE A 111 6.78 -14.77 -0.91
N THR A 112 7.90 -15.46 -1.12
CA THR A 112 8.42 -15.75 -2.45
C THR A 112 7.38 -16.28 -3.46
N PRO A 113 6.50 -17.24 -3.10
CA PRO A 113 5.50 -17.76 -4.06
C PRO A 113 4.50 -16.73 -4.55
N LYS A 114 4.35 -15.60 -3.85
CA LYS A 114 3.37 -14.56 -4.15
C LYS A 114 3.98 -13.26 -4.68
N ILE A 115 5.30 -13.19 -4.80
CA ILE A 115 5.99 -11.96 -5.25
C ILE A 115 5.49 -11.51 -6.61
N ALA A 116 5.42 -12.41 -7.57
CA ALA A 116 4.97 -12.07 -8.93
C ALA A 116 3.55 -11.49 -8.92
N SER A 117 2.64 -12.11 -8.17
CA SER A 117 1.25 -11.64 -8.06
C SER A 117 1.16 -10.27 -7.38
N MET A 118 1.95 -10.03 -6.33
CA MET A 118 1.99 -8.72 -5.64
C MET A 118 2.54 -7.64 -6.57
N ARG A 119 3.61 -7.92 -7.29
CA ARG A 119 4.18 -6.97 -8.26
C ARG A 119 3.16 -6.58 -9.33
N GLU A 120 2.48 -7.55 -9.88
CA GLU A 120 1.42 -7.34 -10.87
C GLU A 120 0.28 -6.49 -10.30
N LYS A 121 -0.19 -6.83 -9.11
CA LYS A 121 -1.29 -6.11 -8.45
C LYS A 121 -0.92 -4.67 -8.11
N ILE A 122 0.25 -4.45 -7.54
CA ILE A 122 0.73 -3.12 -7.20
C ILE A 122 0.93 -2.29 -8.48
N GLY A 123 1.51 -2.88 -9.52
CA GLY A 123 1.66 -2.20 -10.81
C GLY A 123 0.33 -1.77 -11.40
N GLU A 124 -0.66 -2.65 -11.36
CA GLU A 124 -2.03 -2.36 -11.82
C GLU A 124 -2.66 -1.22 -11.01
N LEU A 125 -2.58 -1.28 -9.68
CA LEU A 125 -3.14 -0.25 -8.80
C LEU A 125 -2.49 1.12 -9.01
N CYS A 126 -1.19 1.16 -9.23
CA CYS A 126 -0.41 2.39 -9.33
C CYS A 126 -0.23 2.89 -10.77
N GLY A 127 -0.69 2.13 -11.75
CA GLY A 127 -0.57 2.54 -13.16
C GLY A 127 0.86 2.50 -13.70
N ILE A 128 1.70 1.60 -13.18
CA ILE A 128 3.07 1.38 -13.65
C ILE A 128 3.25 -0.08 -14.09
N GLN A 129 4.28 -0.32 -14.88
CA GLN A 129 4.56 -1.67 -15.37
C GLN A 129 5.02 -2.58 -14.23
N THR A 130 4.71 -3.87 -14.34
CA THR A 130 5.10 -4.89 -13.34
C THR A 130 6.60 -4.86 -13.08
N GLU A 131 7.42 -4.66 -14.10
CA GLU A 131 8.87 -4.58 -14.00
C GLU A 131 9.37 -3.40 -13.17
N ALA A 132 8.54 -2.38 -13.01
CA ALA A 132 8.85 -1.20 -12.20
C ALA A 132 8.51 -1.38 -10.71
N VAL A 133 8.03 -2.56 -10.29
CA VAL A 133 7.72 -2.89 -8.91
C VAL A 133 8.67 -3.95 -8.41
#